data_ec67dc25e155c1dd1ceefbc432253b02
#
_entry.id   ec67dc25e155c1dd1ceefbc432253b02
#
_cell.length_a   1.000
_cell.length_b   1.000
_cell.length_c   1.000
_cell.angle_alpha   90.00
_cell.angle_beta   90.00
_cell.angle_gamma   90.00
#
_symmetry.space_group_name_H-M   'P 1'
#
loop_
_entity.id
_entity.type
_entity.pdbx_description
1 polymer ?
#
loop_
_entity_poly.entity_id
_entity_poly.type
_entity_poly.pdbx_seq_one_letter_code
_entity_poly.pdbx_strand_id
1 'polypeptide(L)'
;MNRVVITGMGIYSCIGKDMQEVKDSLYQGKSGIVLDPERKTFGYRSGLTGYIERPELKGMLDRRSRIMMPEQAEFAYMATREALAQSGITPEYIDSTPIGLLYGNDSSAKPVVEATDVMRAKKDTMLVGSGSVFQTMNSTVNMNLATIFKLRGVNFTVSAACASGSHAIGMGYMFIRNGMQDAVICGGAQEVNLYAMGNFDAIGAFSVRENEPVRASRPFDRDRDGLVPSGGAATVILESLESAQRRGATILGEVLGYGFSSNGAHISNPTVDGPVRSLEIALKDARLQPGDIEYINAHATSTLAGDASEAKAIHDVFGASRPYVSSTKSMTGHECWMAGASEIVYSMIMMKHGFIAPNINLENPDEDAARLNIVTSTINKNFNIFLSNSFGFGGTNSSLIVRGWNGQ
;
A
#
# COMPACT_ATOMS: atom_id res chain seq x y z
N MET A 1 -22.74 11.48 -11.17
CA MET A 1 -21.49 11.09 -10.45
C MET A 1 -20.42 10.91 -11.52
N ASN A 2 -19.24 11.48 -11.29
CA ASN A 2 -18.14 11.38 -12.25
C ASN A 2 -17.56 9.96 -12.25
N ARG A 3 -17.11 9.49 -13.41
CA ARG A 3 -16.24 8.33 -13.52
C ARG A 3 -14.84 8.72 -13.07
N VAL A 4 -14.15 7.81 -12.38
CA VAL A 4 -12.84 8.07 -11.77
C VAL A 4 -11.80 7.16 -12.39
N VAL A 5 -10.82 7.75 -13.05
CA VAL A 5 -9.80 7.02 -13.80
C VAL A 5 -8.41 7.17 -13.16
N ILE A 6 -7.55 6.20 -13.40
CA ILE A 6 -6.16 6.20 -13.01
C ILE A 6 -5.33 6.68 -14.20
N THR A 7 -4.56 7.74 -14.03
CA THR A 7 -3.73 8.32 -15.09
C THR A 7 -2.23 8.25 -14.80
N GLY A 8 -1.83 7.96 -13.57
CA GLY A 8 -0.43 7.80 -13.22
C GLY A 8 -0.24 6.90 -12.00
N MET A 9 0.88 6.21 -11.97
CA MET A 9 1.31 5.35 -10.88
C MET A 9 2.80 5.45 -10.69
N GLY A 10 3.27 5.23 -9.46
CA GLY A 10 4.68 5.13 -9.14
C GLY A 10 4.88 4.35 -7.84
N ILE A 11 6.06 3.78 -7.69
CA ILE A 11 6.35 2.91 -6.57
C ILE A 11 7.84 2.92 -6.20
N TYR A 12 8.11 2.76 -4.90
CA TYR A 12 9.44 2.56 -4.35
C TYR A 12 9.33 1.54 -3.22
N SER A 13 9.75 0.31 -3.44
CA SER A 13 9.52 -0.82 -2.54
C SER A 13 10.73 -1.75 -2.45
N CYS A 14 10.68 -2.75 -1.56
CA CYS A 14 11.75 -3.73 -1.40
C CYS A 14 11.91 -4.69 -2.60
N ILE A 15 10.95 -4.73 -3.52
CA ILE A 15 11.04 -5.55 -4.75
C ILE A 15 11.33 -4.73 -6.00
N GLY A 16 11.54 -3.42 -5.86
CA GLY A 16 11.94 -2.54 -6.96
C GLY A 16 11.80 -1.06 -6.61
N LYS A 17 12.65 -0.24 -7.23
CA LYS A 17 12.72 1.21 -7.02
C LYS A 17 11.90 2.00 -8.05
N ASP A 18 11.32 1.30 -9.02
CA ASP A 18 10.44 1.84 -10.06
C ASP A 18 9.50 0.73 -10.58
N MET A 19 8.56 1.13 -11.45
CA MET A 19 7.56 0.24 -12.03
C MET A 19 8.15 -0.92 -12.83
N GLN A 20 9.31 -0.73 -13.47
CA GLN A 20 9.95 -1.76 -14.30
C GLN A 20 10.60 -2.84 -13.43
N GLU A 21 11.39 -2.44 -12.42
CA GLU A 21 12.01 -3.39 -11.48
C GLU A 21 10.95 -4.18 -10.72
N VAL A 22 9.87 -3.51 -10.30
CA VAL A 22 8.73 -4.14 -9.63
C VAL A 22 8.04 -5.14 -10.55
N LYS A 23 7.78 -4.80 -11.81
CA LYS A 23 7.20 -5.72 -12.79
C LYS A 23 8.04 -7.00 -12.91
N ASP A 24 9.36 -6.85 -13.06
CA ASP A 24 10.27 -7.99 -13.25
C ASP A 24 10.31 -8.87 -11.99
N SER A 25 10.31 -8.26 -10.81
CA SER A 25 10.26 -8.98 -9.52
C SER A 25 8.93 -9.72 -9.32
N LEU A 26 7.79 -9.10 -9.63
CA LEU A 26 6.47 -9.73 -9.57
C LEU A 26 6.37 -10.93 -10.51
N TYR A 27 6.85 -10.78 -11.74
CA TYR A 27 6.81 -11.85 -12.74
C TYR A 27 7.68 -13.05 -12.35
N GLN A 28 8.85 -12.77 -11.75
CA GLN A 28 9.79 -13.81 -11.30
C GLN A 28 9.41 -14.43 -9.94
N GLY A 29 8.47 -13.87 -9.21
CA GLY A 29 8.19 -14.27 -7.83
C GLY A 29 9.37 -13.96 -6.89
N LYS A 30 10.09 -12.85 -7.10
CA LYS A 30 11.29 -12.51 -6.36
C LYS A 30 10.94 -11.89 -5.01
N SER A 31 11.45 -12.47 -3.92
CA SER A 31 11.31 -11.92 -2.57
C SER A 31 12.28 -10.76 -2.34
N GLY A 32 11.80 -9.67 -1.71
CA GLY A 32 12.61 -8.56 -1.20
C GLY A 32 12.96 -8.69 0.28
N ILE A 33 12.65 -9.84 0.90
CA ILE A 33 12.88 -10.06 2.33
C ILE A 33 14.32 -10.49 2.58
N VAL A 34 14.95 -9.84 3.56
CA VAL A 34 16.31 -10.11 4.01
C VAL A 34 16.36 -10.27 5.52
N LEU A 35 17.48 -10.78 6.01
CA LEU A 35 17.86 -10.73 7.43
C LEU A 35 18.68 -9.45 7.67
N ASP A 36 18.21 -8.59 8.57
CA ASP A 36 18.91 -7.41 9.04
C ASP A 36 19.48 -7.68 10.46
N PRO A 37 20.80 -7.91 10.60
CA PRO A 37 21.41 -8.21 11.89
C PRO A 37 21.35 -7.03 12.87
N GLU A 38 21.19 -5.79 12.40
CA GLU A 38 21.08 -4.61 13.27
C GLU A 38 19.80 -4.68 14.11
N ARG A 39 18.72 -5.25 13.59
CA ARG A 39 17.48 -5.49 14.35
C ARG A 39 17.72 -6.39 15.55
N LYS A 40 18.50 -7.47 15.40
CA LYS A 40 18.87 -8.36 16.51
C LYS A 40 19.68 -7.62 17.57
N THR A 41 20.66 -6.84 17.13
CA THR A 41 21.49 -6.02 18.03
C THR A 41 20.67 -4.96 18.76
N PHE A 42 19.65 -4.41 18.11
CA PHE A 42 18.74 -3.44 18.71
C PHE A 42 17.74 -4.06 19.70
N GLY A 43 17.57 -5.39 19.69
CA GLY A 43 16.74 -6.13 20.64
C GLY A 43 15.46 -6.77 20.07
N TYR A 44 15.30 -6.80 18.76
CA TYR A 44 14.18 -7.50 18.12
C TYR A 44 14.29 -9.02 18.29
N ARG A 45 13.13 -9.69 18.43
CA ARG A 45 13.03 -11.15 18.34
C ARG A 45 13.33 -11.62 16.92
N SER A 46 12.87 -10.85 15.91
CA SER A 46 13.06 -11.14 14.49
C SER A 46 13.93 -10.08 13.81
N GLY A 47 14.98 -10.52 13.11
CA GLY A 47 15.77 -9.68 12.22
C GLY A 47 15.24 -9.57 10.79
N LEU A 48 14.11 -10.19 10.48
CA LEU A 48 13.54 -10.18 9.13
C LEU A 48 12.93 -8.82 8.78
N THR A 49 13.15 -8.38 7.53
CA THR A 49 12.57 -7.15 7.00
C THR A 49 12.60 -7.13 5.47
N GLY A 50 11.66 -6.41 4.84
CA GLY A 50 11.82 -5.98 3.46
C GLY A 50 12.83 -4.82 3.42
N TYR A 51 13.99 -5.03 2.79
CA TYR A 51 15.04 -4.00 2.73
C TYR A 51 14.82 -3.02 1.61
N ILE A 52 14.93 -1.74 1.92
CA ILE A 52 14.81 -0.64 0.95
C ILE A 52 16.00 0.31 1.14
N GLU A 53 16.77 0.50 0.09
CA GLU A 53 17.82 1.50 0.08
C GLU A 53 17.22 2.91 0.01
N ARG A 54 17.66 3.82 0.88
CA ARG A 54 17.20 5.21 0.85
C ARG A 54 17.62 5.89 -0.45
N PRO A 55 16.73 6.68 -1.10
CA PRO A 55 17.06 7.39 -2.31
C PRO A 55 18.04 8.53 -2.06
N GLU A 56 18.96 8.76 -3.00
CA GLU A 56 19.82 9.96 -2.99
C GLU A 56 19.06 11.15 -3.59
N LEU A 57 18.61 12.04 -2.74
CA LEU A 57 17.83 13.22 -3.13
C LEU A 57 18.68 14.49 -3.40
N LYS A 58 20.00 14.42 -3.19
CA LYS A 58 20.90 15.52 -3.51
C LYS A 58 20.94 15.72 -5.03
N GLY A 59 20.71 16.97 -5.45
CA GLY A 59 20.56 17.29 -6.88
C GLY A 59 19.12 17.20 -7.40
N MET A 60 18.21 16.51 -6.71
CA MET A 60 16.78 16.51 -7.03
C MET A 60 16.01 17.55 -6.22
N LEU A 61 16.37 17.72 -4.95
CA LEU A 61 15.77 18.68 -4.03
C LEU A 61 16.83 19.55 -3.35
N ASP A 62 16.46 20.79 -3.05
CA ASP A 62 17.28 21.68 -2.26
C ASP A 62 17.47 21.16 -0.81
N ARG A 63 18.47 21.71 -0.11
CA ARG A 63 18.80 21.27 1.26
C ARG A 63 17.64 21.51 2.22
N ARG A 64 16.89 22.60 2.06
CA ARG A 64 15.81 22.98 2.96
C ARG A 64 14.66 21.97 2.87
N SER A 65 14.28 21.55 1.68
CA SER A 65 13.28 20.51 1.46
C SER A 65 13.73 19.19 2.06
N ARG A 66 14.97 18.76 1.79
CA ARG A 66 15.50 17.46 2.27
C ARG A 66 15.53 17.33 3.80
N ILE A 67 15.89 18.38 4.54
CA ILE A 67 15.93 18.33 6.01
C ILE A 67 14.55 18.29 6.68
N MET A 68 13.46 18.48 5.94
CA MET A 68 12.09 18.36 6.43
C MET A 68 11.51 16.95 6.23
N MET A 69 12.20 16.10 5.47
CA MET A 69 11.70 14.80 5.04
C MET A 69 12.24 13.68 5.91
N PRO A 70 11.40 12.89 6.59
CA PRO A 70 11.78 11.60 7.11
C PRO A 70 11.74 10.55 6.00
N GLU A 71 12.25 9.35 6.29
CA GLU A 71 12.44 8.25 5.36
C GLU A 71 11.21 7.95 4.48
N GLN A 72 10.02 7.81 5.07
CA GLN A 72 8.78 7.54 4.34
C GLN A 72 8.37 8.66 3.38
N ALA A 73 8.72 9.93 3.70
CA ALA A 73 8.46 11.04 2.79
C ALA A 73 9.44 11.05 1.60
N GLU A 74 10.68 10.57 1.79
CA GLU A 74 11.65 10.40 0.70
C GLU A 74 11.17 9.34 -0.30
N PHE A 75 10.69 8.18 0.19
CA PHE A 75 10.10 7.15 -0.64
C PHE A 75 8.86 7.66 -1.38
N ALA A 76 7.97 8.38 -0.67
CA ALA A 76 6.77 8.96 -1.25
C ALA A 76 7.08 10.01 -2.34
N TYR A 77 8.15 10.78 -2.18
CA TYR A 77 8.61 11.71 -3.21
C TYR A 77 9.03 10.96 -4.47
N MET A 78 9.79 9.87 -4.37
CA MET A 78 10.21 9.08 -5.52
C MET A 78 9.02 8.48 -6.26
N ALA A 79 8.10 7.83 -5.53
CA ALA A 79 6.88 7.26 -6.10
C ALA A 79 5.97 8.32 -6.73
N THR A 80 5.79 9.48 -6.08
CA THR A 80 4.96 10.56 -6.62
C THR A 80 5.56 11.18 -7.87
N ARG A 81 6.89 11.33 -7.91
CA ARG A 81 7.60 11.85 -9.09
C ARG A 81 7.42 10.93 -10.30
N GLU A 82 7.53 9.61 -10.10
CA GLU A 82 7.28 8.61 -11.16
C GLU A 82 5.82 8.68 -11.64
N ALA A 83 4.85 8.74 -10.71
CA ALA A 83 3.43 8.82 -11.04
C ALA A 83 3.10 10.09 -11.83
N LEU A 84 3.64 11.25 -11.45
CA LEU A 84 3.47 12.51 -12.17
C LEU A 84 4.07 12.44 -13.58
N ALA A 85 5.28 11.88 -13.72
CA ALA A 85 5.91 11.69 -15.03
C ALA A 85 5.07 10.79 -15.95
N GLN A 86 4.53 9.69 -15.43
CA GLN A 86 3.68 8.78 -16.19
C GLN A 86 2.34 9.42 -16.57
N SER A 87 1.75 10.22 -15.68
CA SER A 87 0.46 10.87 -15.92
C SER A 87 0.50 11.97 -16.98
N GLY A 88 1.68 12.52 -17.26
CA GLY A 88 1.85 13.71 -18.10
C GLY A 88 1.29 15.00 -17.49
N ILE A 89 1.05 15.04 -16.18
CA ILE A 89 0.68 16.27 -15.48
C ILE A 89 1.88 17.19 -15.45
N THR A 90 1.71 18.39 -16.06
CA THR A 90 2.76 19.42 -16.16
C THR A 90 2.67 20.44 -15.03
N PRO A 91 3.74 21.21 -14.76
CA PRO A 91 3.69 22.32 -13.81
C PRO A 91 2.56 23.33 -14.12
N GLU A 92 2.31 23.63 -15.40
CA GLU A 92 1.24 24.54 -15.84
C GLU A 92 -0.15 24.00 -15.49
N TYR A 93 -0.35 22.66 -15.59
CA TYR A 93 -1.60 22.03 -15.16
C TYR A 93 -1.78 22.12 -13.64
N ILE A 94 -0.70 21.90 -12.86
CA ILE A 94 -0.71 22.07 -11.40
C ILE A 94 -1.03 23.51 -11.00
N ASP A 95 -0.49 24.48 -11.73
CA ASP A 95 -0.72 25.91 -11.46
C ASP A 95 -2.16 26.36 -11.78
N SER A 96 -2.81 25.70 -12.73
CA SER A 96 -4.19 26.00 -13.16
C SER A 96 -5.26 25.17 -12.45
N THR A 97 -4.91 24.00 -11.91
CA THR A 97 -5.86 23.03 -11.36
C THR A 97 -5.54 22.73 -9.90
N PRO A 98 -6.48 22.90 -8.95
CA PRO A 98 -6.29 22.49 -7.56
C PRO A 98 -6.26 20.96 -7.43
N ILE A 99 -5.07 20.37 -7.53
CA ILE A 99 -4.89 18.91 -7.35
C ILE A 99 -4.88 18.58 -5.86
N GLY A 100 -5.69 17.60 -5.45
CA GLY A 100 -5.72 17.07 -4.08
C GLY A 100 -4.57 16.12 -3.77
N LEU A 101 -4.30 15.90 -2.48
CA LEU A 101 -3.32 14.94 -1.98
C LEU A 101 -3.88 14.21 -0.76
N LEU A 102 -4.04 12.90 -0.88
CA LEU A 102 -4.46 12.01 0.21
C LEU A 102 -3.44 10.87 0.32
N TYR A 103 -2.76 10.78 1.44
CA TYR A 103 -1.71 9.79 1.62
C TYR A 103 -1.89 9.02 2.92
N GLY A 104 -1.84 7.69 2.86
CA GLY A 104 -1.84 6.81 4.02
C GLY A 104 -0.49 6.85 4.73
N ASN A 105 -0.47 7.29 5.97
CA ASN A 105 0.69 7.22 6.86
C ASN A 105 0.23 7.23 8.30
N ASP A 106 0.65 6.27 9.10
CA ASP A 106 0.15 6.09 10.48
C ASP A 106 1.26 6.14 11.53
N SER A 107 2.50 6.34 11.13
CA SER A 107 3.63 6.54 12.04
C SER A 107 4.75 7.38 11.45
N SER A 108 5.53 7.97 12.35
CA SER A 108 6.82 8.60 12.09
C SER A 108 7.70 8.40 13.32
N ALA A 109 8.13 7.15 13.56
CA ALA A 109 8.73 6.73 14.83
C ALA A 109 10.18 7.24 15.00
N LYS A 110 11.02 7.05 13.97
CA LYS A 110 12.45 7.43 14.06
C LYS A 110 12.66 8.88 14.47
N PRO A 111 12.07 9.88 13.81
CA PRO A 111 12.30 11.28 14.18
C PRO A 111 11.81 11.62 15.59
N VAL A 112 10.71 10.97 16.04
CA VAL A 112 10.18 11.17 17.41
C VAL A 112 11.17 10.68 18.46
N VAL A 113 11.73 9.48 18.27
CA VAL A 113 12.71 8.89 19.20
C VAL A 113 13.98 9.72 19.22
N GLU A 114 14.56 10.02 18.06
CA GLU A 114 15.79 10.82 17.95
C GLU A 114 15.64 12.21 18.59
N ALA A 115 14.53 12.90 18.33
CA ALA A 115 14.26 14.20 18.96
C ALA A 115 14.13 14.08 20.47
N THR A 116 13.46 13.05 20.97
CA THR A 116 13.29 12.78 22.40
C THR A 116 14.63 12.49 23.07
N ASP A 117 15.49 11.70 22.45
CA ASP A 117 16.82 11.36 22.97
C ASP A 117 17.74 12.59 23.02
N VAL A 118 17.69 13.45 22.01
CA VAL A 118 18.42 14.74 22.05
C VAL A 118 17.95 15.57 23.25
N MET A 119 16.63 15.74 23.43
CA MET A 119 16.09 16.51 24.56
C MET A 119 16.48 15.90 25.92
N ARG A 120 16.43 14.56 26.05
CA ARG A 120 16.83 13.87 27.28
C ARG A 120 18.32 14.05 27.60
N ALA A 121 19.17 13.90 26.58
CA ALA A 121 20.62 13.97 26.74
C ALA A 121 21.12 15.41 26.95
N LYS A 122 20.60 16.36 26.19
CA LYS A 122 21.10 17.74 26.14
C LYS A 122 20.34 18.70 27.05
N LYS A 123 19.13 18.36 27.48
CA LYS A 123 18.24 19.23 28.30
C LYS A 123 17.95 20.58 27.62
N ASP A 124 18.00 20.63 26.30
CA ASP A 124 17.80 21.82 25.48
C ASP A 124 17.06 21.47 24.17
N THR A 125 15.85 22.00 24.02
CA THR A 125 15.00 21.77 22.85
C THR A 125 15.53 22.47 21.59
N MET A 126 16.34 23.52 21.73
CA MET A 126 16.93 24.24 20.59
C MET A 126 17.91 23.37 19.80
N LEU A 127 18.43 22.31 20.40
CA LEU A 127 19.36 21.37 19.76
C LEU A 127 18.67 20.27 18.91
N VAL A 128 17.34 20.16 18.96
CA VAL A 128 16.58 19.18 18.17
C VAL A 128 16.62 19.48 16.67
N GLY A 129 16.76 20.76 16.31
CA GLY A 129 16.82 21.20 14.92
C GLY A 129 15.45 21.58 14.34
N SER A 130 15.47 22.53 13.40
CA SER A 130 14.25 23.17 12.86
C SER A 130 13.40 22.24 11.97
N GLY A 131 13.97 21.18 11.40
CA GLY A 131 13.26 20.22 10.58
C GLY A 131 12.45 19.20 11.37
N SER A 132 12.85 18.96 12.62
CA SER A 132 12.32 17.84 13.43
C SER A 132 10.81 17.90 13.61
N VAL A 133 10.23 19.05 13.89
CA VAL A 133 8.77 19.19 14.08
C VAL A 133 7.97 18.69 12.86
N PHE A 134 8.48 18.93 11.64
CA PHE A 134 7.81 18.48 10.42
C PHE A 134 8.01 16.98 10.16
N GLN A 135 9.11 16.42 10.62
CA GLN A 135 9.39 14.98 10.48
C GLN A 135 8.59 14.12 11.47
N THR A 136 8.28 14.65 12.66
CA THR A 136 7.63 13.87 13.74
C THR A 136 6.12 13.73 13.60
N MET A 137 5.48 14.49 12.71
CA MET A 137 4.03 14.44 12.50
C MET A 137 3.63 13.31 11.56
N ASN A 138 2.51 12.64 11.79
CA ASN A 138 1.97 11.64 10.86
C ASN A 138 1.64 12.25 9.48
N SER A 139 1.33 13.54 9.45
CA SER A 139 1.08 14.29 8.19
C SER A 139 2.35 14.67 7.42
N THR A 140 3.52 14.24 7.86
CA THR A 140 4.82 14.62 7.25
C THR A 140 4.88 14.35 5.75
N VAL A 141 4.34 13.22 5.28
CA VAL A 141 4.30 12.89 3.84
C VAL A 141 3.50 13.93 3.08
N ASN A 142 2.29 14.21 3.52
CA ASN A 142 1.40 15.20 2.90
C ASN A 142 2.00 16.62 2.90
N MET A 143 2.56 17.06 4.03
CA MET A 143 3.17 18.38 4.14
C MET A 143 4.33 18.55 3.15
N ASN A 144 5.22 17.57 3.06
CA ASN A 144 6.36 17.60 2.16
C ASN A 144 5.93 17.58 0.69
N LEU A 145 5.10 16.59 0.30
CA LEU A 145 4.68 16.44 -1.09
C LEU A 145 3.86 17.63 -1.58
N ALA A 146 2.89 18.13 -0.77
CA ALA A 146 2.07 19.27 -1.15
C ALA A 146 2.93 20.52 -1.39
N THR A 147 3.93 20.74 -0.54
CA THR A 147 4.85 21.92 -0.68
C THR A 147 5.77 21.75 -1.89
N ILE A 148 6.39 20.60 -2.07
CA ILE A 148 7.35 20.32 -3.15
C ILE A 148 6.65 20.40 -4.52
N PHE A 149 5.49 19.78 -4.67
CA PHE A 149 4.73 19.74 -5.92
C PHE A 149 3.69 20.87 -6.06
N LYS A 150 3.62 21.80 -5.10
CA LYS A 150 2.71 22.96 -5.09
C LYS A 150 1.23 22.60 -5.23
N LEU A 151 0.82 21.49 -4.59
CA LEU A 151 -0.56 21.01 -4.64
C LEU A 151 -1.48 21.90 -3.79
N ARG A 152 -2.66 22.26 -4.31
CA ARG A 152 -3.55 23.26 -3.70
C ARG A 152 -4.98 22.74 -3.49
N GLY A 153 -5.28 21.49 -3.81
CA GLY A 153 -6.56 20.84 -3.54
C GLY A 153 -6.69 20.36 -2.08
N VAL A 154 -7.60 19.44 -1.86
CA VAL A 154 -7.74 18.77 -0.55
C VAL A 154 -6.40 18.16 -0.13
N ASN A 155 -6.01 18.32 1.15
CA ASN A 155 -4.73 17.81 1.63
C ASN A 155 -4.82 17.37 3.08
N PHE A 156 -4.84 16.06 3.32
CA PHE A 156 -4.72 15.47 4.66
C PHE A 156 -4.25 14.03 4.60
N THR A 157 -3.69 13.56 5.71
CA THR A 157 -3.20 12.19 5.88
C THR A 157 -4.34 11.29 6.34
N VAL A 158 -4.39 10.08 5.79
CA VAL A 158 -5.30 9.03 6.20
C VAL A 158 -4.55 8.07 7.14
N SER A 159 -5.05 7.94 8.37
CA SER A 159 -4.52 7.05 9.39
C SER A 159 -5.59 6.00 9.72
N ALA A 160 -5.38 4.78 9.25
CA ALA A 160 -6.31 3.66 9.36
C ALA A 160 -5.54 2.33 9.38
N ALA A 161 -4.46 2.28 10.16
CA ALA A 161 -3.55 1.14 10.25
C ALA A 161 -3.19 0.58 8.84
N CYS A 162 -3.16 -0.74 8.67
CA CYS A 162 -2.77 -1.38 7.42
C CYS A 162 -3.68 -1.05 6.21
N ALA A 163 -4.85 -0.47 6.44
CA ALA A 163 -5.77 -0.05 5.38
C ALA A 163 -5.58 1.42 4.93
N SER A 164 -4.63 2.17 5.53
CA SER A 164 -4.47 3.61 5.29
C SER A 164 -4.30 3.97 3.82
N GLY A 165 -3.42 3.28 3.09
CA GLY A 165 -3.18 3.54 1.66
C GLY A 165 -4.40 3.22 0.78
N SER A 166 -5.11 2.14 1.08
CA SER A 166 -6.35 1.77 0.39
C SER A 166 -7.46 2.80 0.65
N HIS A 167 -7.65 3.21 1.91
CA HIS A 167 -8.61 4.26 2.25
C HIS A 167 -8.25 5.61 1.62
N ALA A 168 -6.96 5.95 1.48
CA ALA A 168 -6.53 7.16 0.80
C ALA A 168 -7.00 7.17 -0.68
N ILE A 169 -6.86 6.05 -1.39
CA ILE A 169 -7.36 5.88 -2.75
C ILE A 169 -8.90 5.92 -2.79
N GLY A 170 -9.56 5.19 -1.88
CA GLY A 170 -11.02 5.17 -1.77
C GLY A 170 -11.62 6.54 -1.48
N MET A 171 -11.00 7.34 -0.61
CA MET A 171 -11.42 8.72 -0.36
C MET A 171 -11.18 9.63 -1.56
N GLY A 172 -10.03 9.51 -2.24
CA GLY A 172 -9.77 10.22 -3.50
C GLY A 172 -10.82 9.92 -4.55
N TYR A 173 -11.18 8.64 -4.71
CA TYR A 173 -12.29 8.21 -5.55
C TYR A 173 -13.61 8.90 -5.17
N MET A 174 -13.95 8.95 -3.88
CA MET A 174 -15.17 9.61 -3.42
C MET A 174 -15.16 11.12 -3.70
N PHE A 175 -14.05 11.82 -3.48
CA PHE A 175 -13.94 13.25 -3.75
C PHE A 175 -14.15 13.57 -5.24
N ILE A 176 -13.54 12.79 -6.13
CA ILE A 176 -13.66 13.00 -7.58
C ILE A 176 -15.06 12.62 -8.05
N ARG A 177 -15.56 11.45 -7.62
CA ARG A 177 -16.90 10.95 -7.99
C ARG A 177 -18.01 11.94 -7.66
N ASN A 178 -17.88 12.65 -6.54
CA ASN A 178 -18.86 13.66 -6.10
C ASN A 178 -18.57 15.09 -6.63
N GLY A 179 -17.60 15.25 -7.54
CA GLY A 179 -17.28 16.55 -8.15
C GLY A 179 -16.62 17.55 -7.22
N MET A 180 -16.04 17.09 -6.10
CA MET A 180 -15.34 17.96 -5.15
C MET A 180 -13.89 18.24 -5.57
N GLN A 181 -13.29 17.36 -6.37
CA GLN A 181 -11.95 17.49 -6.96
C GLN A 181 -11.98 16.94 -8.39
N ASP A 182 -11.19 17.51 -9.30
CA ASP A 182 -10.96 16.97 -10.65
C ASP A 182 -9.81 15.96 -10.67
N ALA A 183 -8.82 16.16 -9.80
CA ALA A 183 -7.66 15.27 -9.68
C ALA A 183 -7.22 15.16 -8.22
N VAL A 184 -6.80 13.97 -7.81
CA VAL A 184 -6.23 13.67 -6.48
C VAL A 184 -5.05 12.72 -6.63
N ILE A 185 -3.91 13.10 -6.05
CA ILE A 185 -2.78 12.20 -5.85
C ILE A 185 -3.06 11.41 -4.58
N CYS A 186 -3.16 10.09 -4.70
CA CYS A 186 -3.40 9.19 -3.59
C CYS A 186 -2.20 8.26 -3.39
N GLY A 187 -1.98 7.78 -2.19
CA GLY A 187 -0.90 6.84 -1.95
C GLY A 187 -0.83 6.33 -0.54
N GLY A 188 0.27 5.65 -0.23
CA GLY A 188 0.62 5.21 1.11
C GLY A 188 2.13 5.13 1.26
N ALA A 189 2.63 5.36 2.48
CA ALA A 189 4.05 5.30 2.79
C ALA A 189 4.30 4.69 4.16
N GLN A 190 5.43 4.00 4.30
CA GLN A 190 5.89 3.36 5.52
C GLN A 190 7.41 3.47 5.64
N GLU A 191 7.88 3.91 6.81
CA GLU A 191 9.30 3.84 7.18
C GLU A 191 9.73 2.40 7.52
N VAL A 192 11.01 2.05 7.27
CA VAL A 192 11.52 0.66 7.44
C VAL A 192 12.62 0.56 8.49
N ASN A 193 12.97 1.67 9.12
CA ASN A 193 14.09 1.75 10.08
C ASN A 193 13.86 0.95 11.39
N LEU A 194 14.89 0.87 12.20
CA LEU A 194 14.90 0.12 13.47
C LEU A 194 13.92 0.64 14.55
N TYR A 195 13.47 1.87 14.45
CA TYR A 195 12.57 2.47 15.43
C TYR A 195 11.10 2.20 15.11
N ALA A 196 10.83 1.91 13.85
CA ALA A 196 9.49 1.53 13.39
C ALA A 196 9.21 0.07 13.72
N MET A 197 7.98 -0.25 14.05
CA MET A 197 7.48 -1.64 14.14
C MET A 197 7.98 -2.48 15.32
N GLY A 198 8.86 -1.99 16.20
CA GLY A 198 9.34 -2.76 17.36
C GLY A 198 8.20 -3.25 18.28
N ASN A 199 7.14 -2.47 18.39
CA ASN A 199 5.95 -2.86 19.17
C ASN A 199 5.19 -4.05 18.56
N PHE A 200 5.25 -4.24 17.24
CA PHE A 200 4.69 -5.44 16.59
C PHE A 200 5.53 -6.69 16.85
N ASP A 201 6.85 -6.54 16.93
CA ASP A 201 7.72 -7.64 17.35
C ASP A 201 7.47 -8.01 18.82
N ALA A 202 7.24 -7.02 19.69
CA ALA A 202 6.95 -7.23 21.11
C ALA A 202 5.66 -8.04 21.36
N ILE A 203 4.65 -7.90 20.52
CA ILE A 203 3.42 -8.73 20.60
C ILE A 203 3.54 -10.08 19.89
N GLY A 204 4.74 -10.42 19.38
CA GLY A 204 4.97 -11.69 18.70
C GLY A 204 4.35 -11.79 17.29
N ALA A 205 4.06 -10.66 16.64
CA ALA A 205 3.43 -10.65 15.34
C ALA A 205 4.38 -10.99 14.17
N PHE A 206 5.72 -10.92 14.39
CA PHE A 206 6.69 -11.18 13.34
C PHE A 206 7.08 -12.65 13.23
N SER A 207 7.27 -13.09 11.99
CA SER A 207 7.89 -14.37 11.69
C SER A 207 9.33 -14.42 12.25
N VAL A 208 9.72 -15.58 12.73
CA VAL A 208 11.09 -15.83 13.24
C VAL A 208 11.87 -16.83 12.37
N ARG A 209 11.45 -17.05 11.13
CA ARG A 209 12.12 -17.95 10.15
C ARG A 209 13.40 -17.32 9.56
N GLU A 210 14.34 -16.93 10.42
CA GLU A 210 15.57 -16.23 10.04
C GLU A 210 16.54 -17.07 9.20
N ASN A 211 16.45 -18.41 9.27
CA ASN A 211 17.33 -19.31 8.52
C ASN A 211 17.04 -19.29 7.00
N GLU A 212 15.83 -18.92 6.60
CA GLU A 212 15.38 -18.84 5.21
C GLU A 212 14.57 -17.57 4.99
N PRO A 213 15.21 -16.37 5.02
CA PRO A 213 14.49 -15.09 5.00
C PRO A 213 13.47 -14.97 3.85
N VAL A 214 13.84 -15.40 2.65
CA VAL A 214 12.98 -15.34 1.45
C VAL A 214 11.75 -16.26 1.55
N ARG A 215 11.72 -17.18 2.49
CA ARG A 215 10.61 -18.12 2.74
C ARG A 215 9.79 -17.77 3.99
N ALA A 216 10.12 -16.68 4.67
CA ALA A 216 9.50 -16.32 5.94
C ALA A 216 8.06 -15.81 5.77
N SER A 217 7.81 -14.92 4.79
CA SER A 217 6.45 -14.50 4.45
C SER A 217 5.79 -15.56 3.57
N ARG A 218 4.75 -16.21 4.12
CA ARG A 218 4.08 -17.35 3.49
C ARG A 218 2.56 -17.31 3.70
N PRO A 219 1.89 -16.30 3.12
CA PRO A 219 0.45 -16.13 3.27
C PRO A 219 -0.32 -17.41 2.90
N PHE A 220 -1.35 -17.73 3.71
CA PHE A 220 -2.22 -18.91 3.55
C PHE A 220 -1.57 -20.27 3.81
N ASP A 221 -0.26 -20.33 4.01
CA ASP A 221 0.42 -21.59 4.35
C ASP A 221 0.09 -22.00 5.79
N ARG A 222 -0.12 -23.29 5.99
CA ARG A 222 -0.42 -23.87 7.30
C ARG A 222 0.68 -23.61 8.34
N ASP A 223 1.94 -23.58 7.88
CA ASP A 223 3.11 -23.44 8.72
C ASP A 223 3.60 -21.98 8.85
N ARG A 224 2.76 -20.99 8.51
CA ARG A 224 3.06 -19.56 8.71
C ARG A 224 3.14 -19.23 10.19
N ASP A 225 4.05 -18.35 10.57
CA ASP A 225 4.36 -18.01 11.96
C ASP A 225 4.32 -16.51 12.27
N GLY A 226 3.87 -15.70 11.31
CA GLY A 226 3.75 -14.26 11.46
C GLY A 226 4.10 -13.48 10.20
N LEU A 227 3.94 -12.17 10.26
CA LEU A 227 4.28 -11.27 9.17
C LEU A 227 5.78 -10.96 9.15
N VAL A 228 6.28 -10.48 8.01
CA VAL A 228 7.59 -9.83 7.91
C VAL A 228 7.35 -8.34 7.67
N PRO A 229 7.92 -7.42 8.50
CA PRO A 229 7.73 -5.99 8.31
C PRO A 229 8.46 -5.49 7.06
N SER A 230 7.83 -4.56 6.36
CA SER A 230 8.36 -3.90 5.18
C SER A 230 7.79 -2.49 5.04
N GLY A 231 8.08 -1.79 3.96
CA GLY A 231 7.57 -0.44 3.72
C GLY A 231 7.93 0.10 2.36
N GLY A 232 8.16 1.41 2.28
CA GLY A 232 8.36 2.15 1.05
C GLY A 232 7.26 3.16 0.78
N ALA A 233 6.93 3.40 -0.48
CA ALA A 233 5.79 4.20 -0.88
C ALA A 233 5.23 3.80 -2.25
N ALA A 234 3.92 3.98 -2.40
CA ALA A 234 3.22 3.85 -3.67
C ALA A 234 2.28 5.03 -3.88
N THR A 235 2.19 5.51 -5.11
CA THR A 235 1.35 6.64 -5.53
C THR A 235 0.46 6.24 -6.69
N VAL A 236 -0.80 6.65 -6.63
CA VAL A 236 -1.79 6.52 -7.70
C VAL A 236 -2.42 7.89 -7.96
N ILE A 237 -2.44 8.35 -9.20
CA ILE A 237 -3.11 9.59 -9.59
C ILE A 237 -4.48 9.27 -10.13
N LEU A 238 -5.49 9.79 -9.44
CA LEU A 238 -6.89 9.69 -9.82
C LEU A 238 -7.35 10.99 -10.47
N GLU A 239 -8.15 10.87 -11.55
CA GLU A 239 -8.79 12.02 -12.19
C GLU A 239 -10.25 11.69 -12.54
N SER A 240 -11.07 12.74 -12.66
CA SER A 240 -12.35 12.58 -13.35
C SER A 240 -12.09 12.23 -14.82
N LEU A 241 -12.90 11.33 -15.38
CA LEU A 241 -12.76 10.95 -16.80
C LEU A 241 -12.78 12.17 -17.72
N GLU A 242 -13.65 13.15 -17.41
CA GLU A 242 -13.75 14.40 -18.18
C GLU A 242 -12.43 15.20 -18.13
N SER A 243 -11.85 15.35 -16.96
CA SER A 243 -10.56 16.05 -16.80
C SER A 243 -9.43 15.35 -17.56
N ALA A 244 -9.32 14.02 -17.39
CA ALA A 244 -8.32 13.21 -18.07
C ALA A 244 -8.43 13.33 -19.61
N GLN A 245 -9.65 13.23 -20.14
CA GLN A 245 -9.93 13.37 -21.58
C GLN A 245 -9.63 14.78 -22.08
N ARG A 246 -10.05 15.82 -21.37
CA ARG A 246 -9.83 17.23 -21.75
C ARG A 246 -8.36 17.58 -21.94
N ARG A 247 -7.47 16.98 -21.10
CA ARG A 247 -6.01 17.18 -21.22
C ARG A 247 -5.29 16.13 -22.08
N GLY A 248 -6.00 15.17 -22.67
CA GLY A 248 -5.41 14.11 -23.48
C GLY A 248 -4.57 13.11 -22.70
N ALA A 249 -4.92 12.83 -21.44
CA ALA A 249 -4.21 11.87 -20.59
C ALA A 249 -4.29 10.46 -21.12
N THR A 250 -3.20 9.69 -20.95
CA THR A 250 -3.27 8.24 -21.06
C THR A 250 -3.98 7.67 -19.84
N ILE A 251 -5.13 7.03 -20.05
CA ILE A 251 -5.88 6.38 -18.98
C ILE A 251 -5.39 4.94 -18.85
N LEU A 252 -5.05 4.54 -17.63
CA LEU A 252 -4.49 3.23 -17.30
C LEU A 252 -5.58 2.26 -16.83
N GLY A 253 -6.57 2.76 -16.10
CA GLY A 253 -7.67 1.99 -15.54
C GLY A 253 -8.73 2.89 -14.94
N GLU A 254 -9.78 2.30 -14.39
CA GLU A 254 -10.91 2.97 -13.74
C GLU A 254 -11.20 2.34 -12.38
N VAL A 255 -11.34 3.14 -11.35
CA VAL A 255 -11.85 2.70 -10.05
C VAL A 255 -13.36 2.60 -10.12
N LEU A 256 -13.87 1.38 -10.01
CA LEU A 256 -15.31 1.08 -10.15
C LEU A 256 -16.05 1.14 -8.82
N GLY A 257 -15.39 0.72 -7.73
CA GLY A 257 -16.05 0.63 -6.44
C GLY A 257 -15.08 0.68 -5.26
N TYR A 258 -15.60 1.21 -4.17
CA TYR A 258 -14.90 1.30 -2.90
C TYR A 258 -15.83 0.81 -1.77
N GLY A 259 -15.44 -0.28 -1.13
CA GLY A 259 -16.08 -0.83 0.04
C GLY A 259 -15.28 -0.54 1.30
N PHE A 260 -15.98 -0.25 2.37
CA PHE A 260 -15.36 -0.01 3.68
C PHE A 260 -16.28 -0.48 4.79
N SER A 261 -15.68 -0.94 5.90
CA SER A 261 -16.42 -1.38 7.08
C SER A 261 -15.55 -1.30 8.31
N SER A 262 -16.16 -1.50 9.48
CA SER A 262 -15.44 -1.72 10.72
C SER A 262 -15.98 -2.99 11.40
N ASN A 263 -15.07 -3.78 12.01
CA ASN A 263 -15.47 -4.98 12.76
C ASN A 263 -16.27 -4.64 14.01
N GLY A 264 -15.94 -3.52 14.67
CA GLY A 264 -16.59 -3.12 15.91
C GLY A 264 -16.42 -4.13 17.07
N ALA A 265 -15.37 -4.95 16.99
CA ALA A 265 -15.10 -6.04 17.93
C ALA A 265 -13.80 -5.80 18.70
N HIS A 266 -12.87 -6.73 18.67
CA HIS A 266 -11.59 -6.63 19.36
C HIS A 266 -10.57 -5.83 18.54
N ILE A 267 -9.66 -5.08 19.21
CA ILE A 267 -8.68 -4.21 18.54
C ILE A 267 -7.70 -4.97 17.64
N SER A 268 -7.34 -6.21 17.96
CA SER A 268 -6.36 -7.01 17.21
C SER A 268 -6.90 -8.32 16.65
N ASN A 269 -8.07 -8.79 17.11
CA ASN A 269 -8.63 -10.05 16.63
C ASN A 269 -9.45 -9.80 15.35
N PRO A 270 -9.10 -10.42 14.22
CA PRO A 270 -9.87 -10.29 12.99
C PRO A 270 -11.24 -10.96 13.13
N THR A 271 -12.20 -10.48 12.34
CA THR A 271 -13.52 -11.11 12.18
C THR A 271 -13.76 -11.40 10.72
N VAL A 272 -14.66 -12.31 10.38
CA VAL A 272 -15.01 -12.64 8.99
C VAL A 272 -16.05 -11.64 8.45
N ASP A 273 -17.02 -11.24 9.28
CA ASP A 273 -18.16 -10.41 8.89
C ASP A 273 -17.79 -8.98 8.47
N GLY A 274 -16.73 -8.39 9.06
CA GLY A 274 -16.24 -7.07 8.69
C GLY A 274 -15.68 -7.05 7.25
N PRO A 275 -14.71 -7.90 6.92
CA PRO A 275 -14.26 -8.13 5.54
C PRO A 275 -15.39 -8.44 4.57
N VAL A 276 -16.32 -9.34 4.88
CA VAL A 276 -17.48 -9.66 4.03
C VAL A 276 -18.28 -8.39 3.72
N ARG A 277 -18.63 -7.58 4.71
CA ARG A 277 -19.33 -6.30 4.47
C ARG A 277 -18.55 -5.36 3.55
N SER A 278 -17.21 -5.27 3.71
CA SER A 278 -16.38 -4.44 2.83
C SER A 278 -16.44 -4.91 1.37
N LEU A 279 -16.33 -6.23 1.16
CA LEU A 279 -16.43 -6.86 -0.16
C LEU A 279 -17.80 -6.61 -0.82
N GLU A 280 -18.89 -6.83 -0.08
CA GLU A 280 -20.25 -6.63 -0.57
C GLU A 280 -20.54 -5.16 -0.91
N ILE A 281 -20.05 -4.22 -0.08
CA ILE A 281 -20.18 -2.78 -0.35
C ILE A 281 -19.41 -2.41 -1.61
N ALA A 282 -18.18 -2.93 -1.80
CA ALA A 282 -17.39 -2.67 -3.00
C ALA A 282 -18.09 -3.18 -4.27
N LEU A 283 -18.60 -4.41 -4.26
CA LEU A 283 -19.36 -4.99 -5.37
C LEU A 283 -20.61 -4.19 -5.68
N LYS A 284 -21.37 -3.81 -4.65
CA LYS A 284 -22.59 -2.98 -4.81
C LYS A 284 -22.25 -1.60 -5.40
N ASP A 285 -21.18 -0.95 -4.91
CA ASP A 285 -20.75 0.36 -5.41
C ASP A 285 -20.30 0.30 -6.86
N ALA A 286 -19.56 -0.76 -7.22
CA ALA A 286 -19.16 -1.06 -8.60
C ALA A 286 -20.31 -1.51 -9.51
N ARG A 287 -21.46 -1.90 -8.95
CA ARG A 287 -22.59 -2.56 -9.65
C ARG A 287 -22.16 -3.87 -10.35
N LEU A 288 -21.30 -4.62 -9.70
CA LEU A 288 -20.78 -5.89 -10.18
C LEU A 288 -21.29 -7.07 -9.33
N GLN A 289 -21.28 -8.26 -9.95
CA GLN A 289 -21.51 -9.52 -9.26
C GLN A 289 -20.18 -10.18 -8.89
N PRO A 290 -20.15 -11.09 -7.93
CA PRO A 290 -18.91 -11.82 -7.58
C PRO A 290 -18.23 -12.49 -8.78
N GLY A 291 -19.00 -12.97 -9.76
CA GLY A 291 -18.47 -13.60 -10.98
C GLY A 291 -17.74 -12.66 -11.95
N ASP A 292 -17.89 -11.36 -11.79
CA ASP A 292 -17.20 -10.36 -12.61
C ASP A 292 -15.76 -10.11 -12.15
N ILE A 293 -15.40 -10.53 -10.92
CA ILE A 293 -14.06 -10.36 -10.37
C ILE A 293 -13.18 -11.53 -10.84
N GLU A 294 -12.12 -11.20 -11.56
CA GLU A 294 -11.22 -12.20 -12.14
C GLU A 294 -10.01 -12.49 -11.25
N TYR A 295 -9.53 -11.49 -10.49
CA TYR A 295 -8.38 -11.58 -9.61
C TYR A 295 -8.62 -10.83 -8.29
N ILE A 296 -8.14 -11.40 -7.19
CA ILE A 296 -8.12 -10.77 -5.87
C ILE A 296 -6.66 -10.70 -5.39
N ASN A 297 -6.17 -9.46 -5.15
CA ASN A 297 -4.96 -9.26 -4.37
C ASN A 297 -5.37 -9.23 -2.90
N ALA A 298 -5.04 -10.31 -2.19
CA ALA A 298 -5.47 -10.52 -0.82
C ALA A 298 -4.59 -9.72 0.17
N HIS A 299 -5.21 -9.26 1.24
CA HIS A 299 -4.46 -8.65 2.35
C HIS A 299 -3.49 -9.61 3.01
N ALA A 300 -3.85 -10.86 3.15
CA ALA A 300 -3.13 -11.98 3.77
C ALA A 300 -1.66 -11.69 4.11
N THR A 301 -1.40 -11.46 5.40
CA THR A 301 -0.11 -10.95 5.92
C THR A 301 0.84 -12.04 6.38
N SER A 302 0.50 -13.32 6.17
CA SER A 302 1.20 -14.48 6.77
C SER A 302 0.95 -14.64 8.28
N THR A 303 -0.14 -14.07 8.81
CA THR A 303 -0.57 -14.28 10.19
C THR A 303 -1.63 -15.38 10.28
N LEU A 304 -1.58 -16.21 11.32
CA LEU A 304 -2.50 -17.36 11.46
C LEU A 304 -3.97 -16.93 11.40
N ALA A 305 -4.36 -15.98 12.25
CA ALA A 305 -5.76 -15.57 12.37
C ALA A 305 -6.22 -14.66 11.21
N GLY A 306 -5.34 -13.75 10.74
CA GLY A 306 -5.67 -12.80 9.67
C GLY A 306 -5.97 -13.51 8.36
N ASP A 307 -5.06 -14.36 7.93
CA ASP A 307 -5.18 -15.08 6.65
C ASP A 307 -6.38 -16.05 6.65
N ALA A 308 -6.61 -16.78 7.77
CA ALA A 308 -7.77 -17.66 7.89
C ALA A 308 -9.11 -16.88 7.84
N SER A 309 -9.18 -15.72 8.51
CA SER A 309 -10.37 -14.86 8.47
C SER A 309 -10.64 -14.33 7.07
N GLU A 310 -9.61 -13.88 6.37
CA GLU A 310 -9.75 -13.39 4.98
C GLU A 310 -10.11 -14.51 4.01
N ALA A 311 -9.49 -15.70 4.15
CA ALA A 311 -9.82 -16.84 3.30
C ALA A 311 -11.31 -17.21 3.41
N LYS A 312 -11.87 -17.22 4.63
CA LYS A 312 -13.31 -17.42 4.86
C LYS A 312 -14.15 -16.33 4.20
N ALA A 313 -13.78 -15.05 4.40
CA ALA A 313 -14.52 -13.94 3.81
C ALA A 313 -14.54 -13.98 2.28
N ILE A 314 -13.39 -14.30 1.65
CA ILE A 314 -13.31 -14.49 0.20
C ILE A 314 -14.17 -15.69 -0.23
N HIS A 315 -14.12 -16.81 0.49
CA HIS A 315 -14.93 -17.96 0.18
C HIS A 315 -16.43 -17.67 0.29
N ASP A 316 -16.85 -16.97 1.35
CA ASP A 316 -18.27 -16.67 1.59
C ASP A 316 -18.86 -15.77 0.47
N VAL A 317 -18.07 -14.82 -0.06
CA VAL A 317 -18.53 -13.91 -1.12
C VAL A 317 -18.32 -14.48 -2.52
N PHE A 318 -17.19 -15.16 -2.77
CA PHE A 318 -16.75 -15.54 -4.12
C PHE A 318 -16.68 -17.04 -4.36
N GLY A 319 -17.07 -17.88 -3.39
CA GLY A 319 -16.85 -19.33 -3.45
C GLY A 319 -17.36 -20.02 -4.72
N ALA A 320 -18.48 -19.54 -5.28
CA ALA A 320 -19.04 -20.08 -6.52
C ALA A 320 -18.29 -19.61 -7.77
N SER A 321 -17.72 -18.38 -7.75
CA SER A 321 -17.05 -17.77 -8.91
C SER A 321 -15.55 -18.11 -9.00
N ARG A 322 -14.92 -18.41 -7.86
CA ARG A 322 -13.52 -18.82 -7.75
C ARG A 322 -12.51 -17.94 -8.51
N PRO A 323 -12.46 -16.61 -8.24
CA PRO A 323 -11.44 -15.76 -8.84
C PRO A 323 -10.03 -16.28 -8.51
N TYR A 324 -9.03 -15.90 -9.31
CA TYR A 324 -7.64 -16.14 -8.93
C TYR A 324 -7.31 -15.29 -7.70
N VAL A 325 -6.54 -15.85 -6.77
CA VAL A 325 -6.13 -15.17 -5.52
C VAL A 325 -4.63 -15.25 -5.37
N SER A 326 -3.97 -14.16 -5.03
CA SER A 326 -2.62 -14.19 -4.48
C SER A 326 -2.42 -13.03 -3.51
N SER A 327 -1.48 -13.19 -2.57
CA SER A 327 -0.99 -12.10 -1.75
C SER A 327 0.43 -11.75 -2.18
N THR A 328 0.61 -10.54 -2.71
CA THR A 328 1.93 -10.01 -3.06
C THR A 328 2.83 -9.85 -1.84
N LYS A 329 2.26 -9.85 -0.63
CA LYS A 329 3.02 -9.84 0.64
C LYS A 329 3.88 -11.10 0.84
N SER A 330 3.62 -12.17 0.09
CA SER A 330 4.55 -13.31 0.04
C SER A 330 5.95 -12.90 -0.43
N MET A 331 6.05 -11.88 -1.29
CA MET A 331 7.30 -11.34 -1.83
C MET A 331 7.79 -10.10 -1.09
N THR A 332 6.87 -9.20 -0.74
CA THR A 332 7.21 -7.89 -0.17
C THR A 332 7.28 -7.87 1.36
N GLY A 333 6.72 -8.88 2.03
CA GLY A 333 6.34 -8.71 3.44
C GLY A 333 5.16 -7.77 3.57
N HIS A 334 4.88 -7.33 4.80
CA HIS A 334 3.78 -6.42 5.08
C HIS A 334 4.27 -4.97 5.07
N GLU A 335 3.92 -4.24 4.03
CA GLU A 335 4.29 -2.83 3.80
C GLU A 335 3.42 -1.84 4.62
N CYS A 336 2.66 -2.34 5.57
CA CYS A 336 1.86 -1.59 6.56
C CYS A 336 0.96 -0.52 5.94
N TRP A 337 1.26 0.76 6.22
CA TRP A 337 0.44 1.90 5.78
C TRP A 337 0.48 2.11 4.27
N MET A 338 1.53 1.62 3.60
CA MET A 338 1.69 1.64 2.16
C MET A 338 0.87 0.55 1.46
N ALA A 339 0.68 -0.60 2.10
CA ALA A 339 0.26 -1.86 1.46
C ALA A 339 -0.94 -1.74 0.51
N GLY A 340 -2.01 -1.07 0.94
CA GLY A 340 -3.20 -0.93 0.09
C GLY A 340 -2.98 -0.10 -1.18
N ALA A 341 -1.99 0.82 -1.18
CA ALA A 341 -1.64 1.56 -2.38
C ALA A 341 -0.69 0.76 -3.28
N SER A 342 0.30 0.08 -2.71
CA SER A 342 1.22 -0.76 -3.48
C SER A 342 0.50 -1.92 -4.18
N GLU A 343 -0.48 -2.54 -3.52
CA GLU A 343 -1.27 -3.64 -4.09
C GLU A 343 -2.13 -3.22 -5.28
N ILE A 344 -2.64 -1.98 -5.30
CA ILE A 344 -3.26 -1.41 -6.51
C ILE A 344 -2.22 -1.28 -7.62
N VAL A 345 -1.03 -0.73 -7.34
CA VAL A 345 0.04 -0.59 -8.33
C VAL A 345 0.50 -1.95 -8.84
N TYR A 346 0.73 -2.94 -7.96
CA TYR A 346 1.10 -4.31 -8.33
C TYR A 346 0.05 -4.96 -9.24
N SER A 347 -1.22 -4.86 -8.87
CA SER A 347 -2.32 -5.45 -9.65
C SER A 347 -2.49 -4.78 -11.01
N MET A 348 -2.31 -3.46 -11.09
CA MET A 348 -2.30 -2.72 -12.35
C MET A 348 -1.13 -3.10 -13.26
N ILE A 349 0.07 -3.33 -12.69
CA ILE A 349 1.22 -3.85 -13.45
C ILE A 349 0.90 -5.23 -14.01
N MET A 350 0.41 -6.14 -13.19
CA MET A 350 0.03 -7.49 -13.62
C MET A 350 -1.03 -7.46 -14.72
N MET A 351 -2.06 -6.65 -14.56
CA MET A 351 -3.13 -6.49 -15.55
C MET A 351 -2.61 -5.94 -16.87
N LYS A 352 -1.79 -4.88 -16.83
CA LYS A 352 -1.19 -4.27 -18.02
C LYS A 352 -0.31 -5.23 -18.81
N HIS A 353 0.41 -6.12 -18.10
CA HIS A 353 1.39 -7.03 -18.71
C HIS A 353 0.87 -8.47 -18.90
N GLY A 354 -0.40 -8.74 -18.58
CA GLY A 354 -1.06 -10.00 -18.85
C GLY A 354 -0.55 -11.18 -18.04
N PHE A 355 -0.25 -10.99 -16.76
CA PHE A 355 0.14 -12.07 -15.87
C PHE A 355 -0.45 -11.89 -14.46
N ILE A 356 -0.48 -12.96 -13.67
CA ILE A 356 -0.77 -12.92 -12.24
C ILE A 356 0.48 -13.45 -11.51
N ALA A 357 0.98 -12.65 -10.58
CA ALA A 357 2.13 -13.00 -9.76
C ALA A 357 1.77 -14.09 -8.73
N PRO A 358 2.74 -14.96 -8.38
CA PRO A 358 2.48 -16.04 -7.45
C PRO A 358 2.34 -15.56 -6.00
N ASN A 359 1.55 -16.29 -5.22
CA ASN A 359 1.68 -16.35 -3.78
C ASN A 359 2.83 -17.33 -3.48
N ILE A 360 4.07 -16.82 -3.42
CA ILE A 360 5.21 -17.69 -3.16
C ILE A 360 5.17 -18.26 -1.75
N ASN A 361 5.90 -19.36 -1.51
CA ASN A 361 6.04 -20.03 -0.21
C ASN A 361 4.77 -20.74 0.31
N LEU A 362 3.73 -20.85 -0.49
CA LEU A 362 2.57 -21.66 -0.17
C LEU A 362 2.84 -23.12 -0.57
N GLU A 363 3.20 -23.94 0.40
CA GLU A 363 3.47 -25.37 0.21
C GLU A 363 2.31 -26.24 0.70
N ASN A 364 1.73 -25.86 1.82
CA ASN A 364 0.64 -26.57 2.46
C ASN A 364 -0.47 -25.58 2.83
N PRO A 365 -1.49 -25.38 1.99
CA PRO A 365 -2.58 -24.48 2.34
C PRO A 365 -3.29 -24.96 3.62
N ASP A 366 -3.72 -24.03 4.48
CA ASP A 366 -4.59 -24.38 5.57
C ASP A 366 -6.02 -24.75 5.06
N GLU A 367 -6.89 -25.21 5.97
CA GLU A 367 -8.23 -25.68 5.60
C GLU A 367 -9.08 -24.63 4.88
N ASP A 368 -8.98 -23.36 5.29
CA ASP A 368 -9.75 -22.28 4.71
C ASP A 368 -9.16 -21.83 3.37
N ALA A 369 -7.83 -21.74 3.28
CA ALA A 369 -7.11 -21.40 2.06
C ALA A 369 -7.27 -22.45 0.95
N ALA A 370 -7.37 -23.73 1.31
CA ALA A 370 -7.59 -24.84 0.37
C ALA A 370 -8.89 -24.72 -0.45
N ARG A 371 -9.83 -23.87 0.00
CA ARG A 371 -11.09 -23.57 -0.72
C ARG A 371 -10.92 -22.52 -1.80
N LEU A 372 -9.83 -21.77 -1.81
CA LEU A 372 -9.56 -20.68 -2.73
C LEU A 372 -8.78 -21.17 -3.96
N ASN A 373 -8.81 -20.38 -5.01
CA ASN A 373 -8.02 -20.60 -6.22
C ASN A 373 -6.70 -19.80 -6.14
N ILE A 374 -5.81 -20.21 -5.22
CA ILE A 374 -4.57 -19.47 -4.96
C ILE A 374 -3.53 -19.80 -6.04
N VAL A 375 -2.93 -18.77 -6.60
CA VAL A 375 -1.89 -18.85 -7.64
C VAL A 375 -0.54 -19.09 -6.97
N THR A 376 0.10 -20.23 -7.18
CA THR A 376 1.40 -20.62 -6.57
C THR A 376 2.60 -20.49 -7.51
N SER A 377 2.35 -20.26 -8.80
CA SER A 377 3.37 -19.98 -9.81
C SER A 377 2.84 -18.89 -10.74
N THR A 378 3.71 -18.08 -11.32
CA THR A 378 3.31 -17.05 -12.28
C THR A 378 2.50 -17.66 -13.41
N ILE A 379 1.33 -17.11 -13.67
CA ILE A 379 0.48 -17.51 -14.79
C ILE A 379 0.35 -16.37 -15.78
N ASN A 380 0.59 -16.63 -17.07
CA ASN A 380 0.34 -15.69 -18.16
C ASN A 380 -1.17 -15.68 -18.45
N LYS A 381 -1.86 -14.70 -17.92
CA LYS A 381 -3.31 -14.58 -17.98
C LYS A 381 -3.71 -13.12 -18.05
N ASN A 382 -4.39 -12.74 -19.11
CA ASN A 382 -5.07 -11.46 -19.17
C ASN A 382 -6.28 -11.49 -18.23
N PHE A 383 -6.45 -10.44 -17.47
CA PHE A 383 -7.63 -10.15 -16.68
C PHE A 383 -7.94 -8.65 -16.77
N ASN A 384 -9.18 -8.28 -16.58
CA ASN A 384 -9.63 -6.90 -16.77
C ASN A 384 -10.19 -6.27 -15.49
N ILE A 385 -10.69 -7.06 -14.54
CA ILE A 385 -11.25 -6.57 -13.28
C ILE A 385 -10.58 -7.30 -12.12
N PHE A 386 -10.02 -6.51 -11.20
CA PHE A 386 -9.49 -7.04 -9.96
C PHE A 386 -10.05 -6.34 -8.74
N LEU A 387 -9.95 -7.01 -7.60
CA LEU A 387 -10.26 -6.49 -6.29
C LEU A 387 -9.00 -6.54 -5.42
N SER A 388 -8.75 -5.49 -4.63
CA SER A 388 -7.66 -5.43 -3.65
C SER A 388 -8.22 -5.20 -2.26
N ASN A 389 -7.80 -6.02 -1.30
CA ASN A 389 -8.22 -5.98 0.09
C ASN A 389 -7.15 -5.37 0.99
N SER A 390 -7.59 -4.61 1.98
CA SER A 390 -6.74 -4.12 3.07
C SER A 390 -7.52 -4.14 4.38
N PHE A 391 -7.05 -4.94 5.34
CA PHE A 391 -7.70 -5.12 6.64
C PHE A 391 -6.72 -4.75 7.76
N GLY A 392 -7.07 -3.74 8.56
CA GLY A 392 -6.19 -3.16 9.56
C GLY A 392 -6.57 -3.49 11.00
N PHE A 393 -5.61 -3.38 11.90
CA PHE A 393 -5.89 -3.35 13.34
C PHE A 393 -6.93 -2.30 13.67
N GLY A 394 -7.71 -2.51 14.74
CA GLY A 394 -8.91 -1.74 15.04
C GLY A 394 -10.12 -2.19 14.23
N GLY A 395 -9.93 -3.15 13.30
CA GLY A 395 -11.00 -3.72 12.49
C GLY A 395 -11.44 -2.83 11.33
N THR A 396 -10.59 -1.93 10.87
CA THR A 396 -10.84 -1.13 9.66
C THR A 396 -10.61 -1.98 8.41
N ASN A 397 -11.59 -2.01 7.52
CA ASN A 397 -11.55 -2.82 6.29
C ASN A 397 -11.79 -1.94 5.07
N SER A 398 -11.01 -2.16 4.03
CA SER A 398 -11.12 -1.50 2.73
C SER A 398 -11.01 -2.52 1.60
N SER A 399 -11.89 -2.42 0.61
CA SER A 399 -11.88 -3.21 -0.61
C SER A 399 -12.06 -2.28 -1.81
N LEU A 400 -11.12 -2.32 -2.76
CA LEU A 400 -11.15 -1.51 -3.97
C LEU A 400 -11.31 -2.40 -5.19
N ILE A 401 -12.20 -2.03 -6.10
CA ILE A 401 -12.39 -2.70 -7.39
C ILE A 401 -11.92 -1.78 -8.50
N VAL A 402 -11.03 -2.30 -9.34
CA VAL A 402 -10.44 -1.57 -10.47
C VAL A 402 -10.60 -2.37 -11.75
N ARG A 403 -10.88 -1.67 -12.84
CA ARG A 403 -10.97 -2.22 -14.19
C ARG A 403 -9.89 -1.62 -15.08
N GLY A 404 -9.34 -2.41 -16.00
CA GLY A 404 -8.48 -1.94 -17.06
C GLY A 404 -9.21 -0.99 -18.01
N TRP A 405 -8.49 -0.06 -18.61
CA TRP A 405 -9.08 0.88 -19.56
C TRP A 405 -9.09 0.29 -20.97
N ASN A 406 -10.27 0.23 -21.58
CA ASN A 406 -10.50 -0.29 -22.94
C ASN A 406 -10.99 0.77 -23.93
N GLY A 407 -10.93 2.06 -23.56
CA GLY A 407 -11.31 3.17 -24.44
C GLY A 407 -12.81 3.54 -24.43
N GLN A 408 -13.63 2.93 -23.56
CA GLN A 408 -15.08 3.22 -23.46
C GLN A 408 -15.45 3.98 -22.21
#